data_38a7a78d855ce166623db51530c0879a
#
_entry.id   38a7a78d855ce166623db51530c0879a
#
_cell.length_a   1.000
_cell.length_b   1.000
_cell.length_c   1.000
_cell.angle_alpha   90.00
_cell.angle_beta   90.00
_cell.angle_gamma   90.00
#
_symmetry.space_group_name_H-M   'P 1'
#
loop_
_entity.id
_entity.type
_entity.pdbx_description
1 polymer ?
#
loop_
_entity_poly.entity_id
_entity_poly.type
_entity_poly.pdbx_seq_one_letter_code
_entity_poly.pdbx_strand_id
1 'polypeptide(L)' 'MLTRQQNIFLAKKTFTELVFNTAYIEGCNVTFPQTQTIIDGAVVSGISVDDIQTVLNLRDG' A
#
# COMPACT_ATOMS: atom_id res chain seq x y z
N MET A 1 -15.13 -5.39 22.02
CA MET A 1 -15.54 -4.69 20.78
C MET A 1 -14.51 -3.62 20.45
N LEU A 2 -14.07 -3.53 19.20
CA LEU A 2 -13.07 -2.54 18.79
C LEU A 2 -13.69 -1.14 18.78
N THR A 3 -12.89 -0.13 19.13
CA THR A 3 -13.31 1.26 18.97
C THR A 3 -13.34 1.63 17.50
N ARG A 4 -14.00 2.75 17.18
CA ARG A 4 -14.04 3.25 15.80
C ARG A 4 -12.63 3.48 15.24
N GLN A 5 -11.73 4.04 16.06
CA GLN A 5 -10.34 4.27 15.65
C GLN A 5 -9.60 2.97 15.38
N GLN A 6 -9.82 1.96 16.21
CA GLN A 6 -9.20 0.65 16.03
C GLN A 6 -9.71 -0.02 14.76
N ASN A 7 -11.00 0.10 14.45
CA ASN A 7 -11.57 -0.43 13.23
C ASN A 7 -10.97 0.23 11.98
N ILE A 8 -10.80 1.54 12.00
CA ILE A 8 -10.20 2.28 10.88
C ILE A 8 -8.75 1.84 10.69
N PHE A 9 -8.01 1.70 11.77
CA PHE A 9 -6.61 1.26 11.73
C PHE A 9 -6.48 -0.14 11.11
N LEU A 10 -7.31 -1.08 11.55
CA LEU A 10 -7.28 -2.45 11.04
C LEU A 10 -7.68 -2.51 9.58
N ALA A 11 -8.69 -1.75 9.17
CA ALA A 11 -9.13 -1.68 7.78
C ALA A 11 -8.01 -1.14 6.88
N LYS A 12 -7.30 -0.12 7.33
CA LYS A 12 -6.19 0.47 6.58
C LYS A 12 -5.04 -0.53 6.43
N LYS A 13 -4.70 -1.23 7.51
CA LYS A 13 -3.65 -2.24 7.47
C LYS A 13 -4.00 -3.38 6.52
N THR A 14 -5.22 -3.87 6.59
CA THR A 14 -5.69 -4.95 5.72
C THR A 14 -5.66 -4.51 4.25
N PHE A 15 -6.08 -3.29 3.98
CA PHE A 15 -6.04 -2.74 2.63
C PHE A 15 -4.60 -2.65 2.11
N THR A 16 -3.67 -2.18 2.95
CA THR A 16 -2.26 -2.10 2.59
C THR A 16 -1.68 -3.48 2.30
N GLU A 17 -2.02 -4.48 3.11
CA GLU A 17 -1.57 -5.85 2.88
C GLU A 17 -2.07 -6.39 1.55
N LEU A 18 -3.32 -6.13 1.20
CA LEU A 18 -3.90 -6.56 -0.06
C LEU A 18 -3.16 -5.93 -1.24
N VAL A 19 -2.94 -4.62 -1.18
CA VAL A 19 -2.23 -3.90 -2.24
C VAL A 19 -0.79 -4.42 -2.34
N PHE A 20 -0.11 -4.60 -1.21
CA PHE A 20 1.26 -5.09 -1.19
C PHE A 20 1.35 -6.50 -1.81
N ASN A 21 0.47 -7.41 -1.42
CA ASN A 21 0.48 -8.77 -1.95
C ASN A 21 0.23 -8.79 -3.46
N THR A 22 -0.72 -7.99 -3.92
CA THR A 22 -1.03 -7.90 -5.35
C THR A 22 0.15 -7.32 -6.13
N ALA A 23 0.76 -6.26 -5.62
CA ALA A 23 1.93 -5.66 -6.24
C ALA A 23 3.10 -6.65 -6.29
N TYR A 24 3.30 -7.42 -5.23
CA TYR A 24 4.35 -8.42 -5.18
C TYR A 24 4.15 -9.49 -6.27
N ILE A 25 2.92 -9.95 -6.44
CA ILE A 25 2.58 -10.94 -7.46
C ILE A 25 2.83 -10.37 -8.87
N GLU A 26 2.59 -9.10 -9.07
CA GLU A 26 2.84 -8.42 -10.36
C GLU A 26 4.30 -8.10 -10.60
N GLY A 27 5.19 -8.43 -9.67
CA GLY A 27 6.62 -8.23 -9.83
C GLY A 27 7.12 -6.87 -9.38
N CYS A 28 6.33 -6.11 -8.64
CA CYS A 28 6.77 -4.84 -8.10
C CYS A 28 7.83 -5.05 -7.02
N ASN A 29 8.88 -4.25 -7.06
CA ASN A 29 10.00 -4.36 -6.11
C ASN A 29 9.81 -3.33 -4.99
N VAL A 30 8.75 -3.52 -4.18
CA VAL A 30 8.43 -2.65 -3.05
C VAL A 30 8.33 -3.48 -1.78
N THR A 31 8.63 -2.84 -0.63
CA THR A 31 8.43 -3.45 0.68
C THR A 31 7.07 -3.04 1.25
N PHE A 32 6.63 -3.70 2.32
CA PHE A 32 5.39 -3.34 2.99
C PHE A 32 5.40 -1.88 3.48
N PRO A 33 6.45 -1.40 4.20
CA PRO A 33 6.50 0.00 4.62
C PRO A 33 6.48 0.98 3.45
N GLN A 34 7.14 0.65 2.33
CA GLN A 34 7.12 1.50 1.14
C GLN A 34 5.72 1.56 0.53
N THR A 35 5.04 0.42 0.46
CA THR A 35 3.66 0.35 -0.03
C THR A 35 2.74 1.21 0.84
N GLN A 36 2.88 1.13 2.15
CA GLN A 36 2.11 1.94 3.09
C GLN A 36 2.34 3.43 2.85
N THR A 37 3.59 3.82 2.65
CA THR A 37 3.96 5.22 2.41
C THR A 37 3.35 5.72 1.09
N ILE A 38 3.36 4.91 0.05
CA ILE A 38 2.77 5.28 -1.25
C ILE A 38 1.25 5.45 -1.10
N ILE A 39 0.59 4.54 -0.40
CA ILE A 39 -0.85 4.60 -0.17
C ILE A 39 -1.23 5.87 0.60
N ASP A 40 -0.39 6.28 1.54
CA ASP A 40 -0.60 7.49 2.34
C ASP A 40 -0.35 8.77 1.53
N GLY A 41 0.16 8.65 0.30
CA GLY A 41 0.41 9.79 -0.56
C GLY A 41 1.75 10.46 -0.36
N ALA A 42 2.65 9.85 0.42
CA ALA A 42 3.99 10.38 0.64
C ALA A 42 4.94 9.95 -0.48
N VAL A 43 5.98 10.76 -0.70
CA VAL A 43 7.01 10.45 -1.70
C VAL A 43 7.97 9.41 -1.14
N VAL A 44 8.26 8.38 -1.94
CA VAL A 44 9.21 7.33 -1.58
C VAL A 44 10.38 7.38 -2.56
N SER A 45 11.61 7.44 -2.03
CA SER A 45 12.81 7.38 -2.85
C SER A 45 13.28 5.95 -3.01
N GLY A 46 13.97 5.66 -4.12
CA GLY A 46 14.52 4.32 -4.36
C GLY A 46 13.57 3.35 -5.03
N ILE A 47 12.36 3.79 -5.38
CA ILE A 47 11.38 2.98 -6.10
C ILE A 47 11.16 3.58 -7.49
N SER A 48 11.03 2.74 -8.51
CA SER A 48 10.78 3.21 -9.86
C SER A 48 9.38 3.85 -9.97
N VAL A 49 9.25 4.80 -10.88
CA VAL A 49 7.96 5.46 -11.12
C VAL A 49 6.90 4.45 -11.54
N ASP A 50 7.28 3.44 -12.33
CA ASP A 50 6.36 2.40 -12.76
C ASP A 50 5.81 1.61 -11.59
N ASP A 51 6.67 1.26 -10.62
CA ASP A 51 6.23 0.54 -9.43
C ASP A 51 5.30 1.38 -8.57
N ILE A 52 5.64 2.67 -8.39
CA ILE A 52 4.79 3.61 -7.66
C ILE A 52 3.42 3.71 -8.35
N GLN A 53 3.42 3.85 -9.67
CA GLN A 53 2.17 3.95 -10.42
C GLN A 53 1.32 2.69 -10.29
N THR A 54 1.95 1.51 -10.31
CA THR A 54 1.25 0.25 -10.12
C THR A 54 0.57 0.20 -8.76
N VAL A 55 1.28 0.58 -7.70
CA VAL A 55 0.70 0.61 -6.34
C VAL A 55 -0.47 1.58 -6.27
N LEU A 56 -0.33 2.77 -6.87
CA LEU A 56 -1.40 3.76 -6.89
C LEU A 56 -2.63 3.25 -7.66
N ASN A 57 -2.42 2.57 -8.78
CA ASN A 57 -3.50 1.98 -9.55
C ASN A 57 -4.23 0.91 -8.74
N LEU A 58 -3.50 0.08 -8.01
CA LEU A 58 -4.08 -0.94 -7.15
C LEU A 58 -4.86 -0.31 -5.99
N ARG A 59 -4.35 0.79 -5.46
CA ARG A 59 -5.05 1.53 -4.40
C ARG A 59 -6.39 2.07 -4.90
N ASP A 60 -6.41 2.61 -6.10
CA ASP A 60 -7.58 3.26 -6.67
C ASP A 60 -8.54 2.28 -7.33
N GLY A 61 -8.03 1.13 -7.68
CA GLY A 61 -8.81 0.14 -8.39
C GLY A 61 -9.36 -0.93 -7.52
#